data_d8045c5880dd6723b41fede3e236c3c5
#
_entry.id   d8045c5880dd6723b41fede3e236c3c5
#
_cell.length_a   1.000
_cell.length_b   1.000
_cell.length_c   1.000
_cell.angle_alpha   90.00
_cell.angle_beta   90.00
_cell.angle_gamma   90.00
#
_symmetry.space_group_name_H-M   'P 1'
#
loop_
_entity.id
_entity.type
_entity.pdbx_description
1 polymer ?
#
loop_
_entity_poly.entity_id
_entity_poly.type
_entity_poly.pdbx_seq_one_letter_code
_entity_poly.pdbx_strand_id
1 'polypeptide(L)'
;MIMAGLEFTGKAPFHDIYIHGLVRDKQGRKMSKSLGNGIDPLEIIDMYGADALKFTLSYMCAQGQDVLVDKDSFKMGSKFCNKVWNASRYILGNLEGRTLIPVTDADLTELDKWIYTRLDNAVSLAKDAFEAYRYNDGASAIYEYFWNDLCDWYVEATKLSFKNGDEKEKDRAVSVLLNVLEESLRLMHPYIPFVTEEIWSKLPLAEIIENRRKAGSQKVITNSEYNGLLVDAPYPEVTEARKNAEVSARFDVLKELIRNIRGLRTECGIDPALKISIAIKIESGTNAEVIKEKTDMIQLLAGIKSIEFVDANPAKSIGTVGTGYEAFLLVDENINIEQLAAKFRKDIDWEKENVRRSENKLNGKFAEHAPAELVQAERDALEVAKSKIEKLEGYLRNL
;
A
#
# COMPACT_ATOMS: atom_id res chain seq x y z
N MET A 1 37.13 6.53 -19.69
CA MET A 1 37.46 6.37 -18.26
C MET A 1 38.15 5.04 -17.99
N ILE A 2 37.59 3.87 -18.36
CA ILE A 2 38.22 2.54 -18.10
C ILE A 2 39.65 2.46 -18.69
N MET A 3 39.83 2.76 -20.00
CA MET A 3 41.13 2.73 -20.64
C MET A 3 42.14 3.67 -19.99
N ALA A 4 41.73 4.89 -19.65
CA ALA A 4 42.61 5.84 -18.95
C ALA A 4 42.97 5.34 -17.53
N GLY A 5 42.01 4.75 -16.81
CA GLY A 5 42.24 4.15 -15.50
C GLY A 5 43.30 3.04 -15.59
N LEU A 6 43.15 2.11 -16.53
CA LEU A 6 44.10 1.02 -16.73
C LEU A 6 45.47 1.53 -17.12
N GLU A 7 45.55 2.50 -18.04
CA GLU A 7 46.83 3.06 -18.52
C GLU A 7 47.57 3.82 -17.42
N PHE A 8 46.90 4.69 -16.65
CA PHE A 8 47.57 5.56 -15.68
C PHE A 8 47.69 4.97 -14.28
N THR A 9 46.81 4.03 -13.89
CA THR A 9 46.84 3.46 -12.51
C THR A 9 47.08 1.96 -12.47
N GLY A 10 47.06 1.27 -13.62
CA GLY A 10 47.18 -0.19 -13.70
C GLY A 10 45.94 -0.95 -13.18
N LYS A 11 44.88 -0.27 -12.80
CA LYS A 11 43.66 -0.86 -12.20
C LYS A 11 42.39 -0.38 -12.91
N ALA A 12 41.41 -1.26 -13.00
CA ALA A 12 40.09 -0.87 -13.44
C ALA A 12 39.46 0.13 -12.44
N PRO A 13 38.97 1.29 -12.90
CA PRO A 13 38.40 2.32 -12.00
C PRO A 13 37.04 1.98 -11.44
N PHE A 14 36.37 0.92 -11.95
CA PHE A 14 35.02 0.52 -11.56
C PHE A 14 34.95 -0.99 -11.41
N HIS A 15 34.19 -1.46 -10.43
CA HIS A 15 33.81 -2.87 -10.28
C HIS A 15 32.55 -3.19 -11.04
N ASP A 16 31.57 -2.28 -10.96
CA ASP A 16 30.24 -2.46 -11.54
C ASP A 16 29.95 -1.39 -12.59
N ILE A 17 29.27 -1.78 -13.66
CA ILE A 17 28.80 -0.90 -14.71
C ILE A 17 27.28 -1.04 -14.80
N TYR A 18 26.54 -0.03 -14.30
CA TYR A 18 25.11 0.01 -14.37
C TYR A 18 24.64 0.75 -15.63
N ILE A 19 23.93 0.03 -16.51
CA ILE A 19 23.35 0.61 -17.74
C ILE A 19 21.87 0.82 -17.51
N HIS A 20 21.46 2.08 -17.40
CA HIS A 20 20.06 2.45 -17.24
C HIS A 20 19.38 2.74 -18.58
N GLY A 21 18.03 2.65 -18.61
CA GLY A 21 17.23 3.05 -19.76
C GLY A 21 17.24 4.56 -20.03
N LEU A 22 16.74 4.96 -21.18
CA LEU A 22 16.61 6.37 -21.54
C LEU A 22 15.27 6.93 -21.07
N VAL A 23 15.29 8.21 -20.68
CA VAL A 23 14.05 8.96 -20.43
C VAL A 23 13.51 9.45 -21.78
N ARG A 24 12.25 9.08 -22.09
CA ARG A 24 11.55 9.42 -23.31
C ARG A 24 10.24 10.15 -23.01
N ASP A 25 9.73 10.87 -23.99
CA ASP A 25 8.38 11.43 -23.90
C ASP A 25 7.29 10.32 -24.00
N LYS A 26 6.04 10.66 -23.71
CA LYS A 26 4.91 9.70 -23.78
C LYS A 26 4.68 9.08 -25.17
N GLN A 27 5.23 9.67 -26.22
CA GLN A 27 5.20 9.12 -27.57
C GLN A 27 6.39 8.19 -27.86
N GLY A 28 7.23 7.92 -26.85
CA GLY A 28 8.41 7.06 -26.98
C GLY A 28 9.60 7.72 -27.68
N ARG A 29 9.55 9.03 -27.98
CA ARG A 29 10.62 9.74 -28.64
C ARG A 29 11.72 10.13 -27.64
N LYS A 30 12.97 10.04 -28.07
CA LYS A 30 14.10 10.53 -27.26
C LYS A 30 13.94 12.04 -27.00
N MET A 31 14.09 12.46 -25.75
CA MET A 31 14.07 13.87 -25.41
C MET A 31 15.29 14.58 -25.97
N SER A 32 15.08 15.72 -26.66
CA SER A 32 16.14 16.55 -27.19
C SER A 32 15.73 18.03 -27.22
N LYS A 33 16.74 18.91 -27.16
CA LYS A 33 16.52 20.36 -27.28
C LYS A 33 15.91 20.74 -28.65
N SER A 34 16.32 20.04 -29.71
CA SER A 34 15.83 20.29 -31.08
C SER A 34 14.34 19.95 -31.28
N LEU A 35 13.83 18.97 -30.53
CA LEU A 35 12.41 18.58 -30.57
C LEU A 35 11.55 19.37 -29.57
N GLY A 36 12.17 20.14 -28.67
CA GLY A 36 11.44 20.89 -27.65
C GLY A 36 10.63 20.01 -26.67
N ASN A 37 10.90 18.71 -26.62
CA ASN A 37 10.21 17.75 -25.79
C ASN A 37 10.96 17.40 -24.49
N GLY A 38 12.05 18.11 -24.19
CA GLY A 38 12.80 17.96 -22.95
C GLY A 38 12.02 18.50 -21.76
N ILE A 39 12.08 17.80 -20.65
CA ILE A 39 11.56 18.25 -19.36
C ILE A 39 12.73 18.84 -18.57
N ASP A 40 12.59 20.09 -18.13
CA ASP A 40 13.58 20.71 -17.26
C ASP A 40 13.38 20.17 -15.82
N PRO A 41 14.39 19.51 -15.23
CA PRO A 41 14.31 19.04 -13.86
C PRO A 41 14.03 20.14 -12.84
N LEU A 42 14.53 21.36 -13.06
CA LEU A 42 14.28 22.49 -12.15
C LEU A 42 12.81 22.90 -12.16
N GLU A 43 12.16 22.90 -13.31
CA GLU A 43 10.72 23.14 -13.41
C GLU A 43 9.91 22.08 -12.63
N ILE A 44 10.32 20.80 -12.69
CA ILE A 44 9.66 19.73 -11.93
C ILE A 44 9.89 19.92 -10.43
N ILE A 45 11.09 20.32 -10.02
CA ILE A 45 11.40 20.60 -8.62
C ILE A 45 10.54 21.74 -8.08
N ASP A 46 10.36 22.81 -8.85
CA ASP A 46 9.52 23.94 -8.48
C ASP A 46 8.04 23.53 -8.36
N MET A 47 7.56 22.64 -9.23
CA MET A 47 6.16 22.19 -9.25
C MET A 47 5.83 21.13 -8.19
N TYR A 48 6.73 20.17 -7.97
CA TYR A 48 6.44 18.95 -7.23
C TYR A 48 7.43 18.64 -6.09
N GLY A 49 8.58 19.30 -6.06
CA GLY A 49 9.66 19.05 -5.12
C GLY A 49 10.72 18.07 -5.62
N ALA A 50 11.93 18.21 -5.09
CA ALA A 50 13.08 17.37 -5.46
C ALA A 50 12.88 15.88 -5.13
N ASP A 51 12.27 15.58 -3.98
CA ASP A 51 11.95 14.21 -3.58
C ASP A 51 10.94 13.54 -4.54
N ALA A 52 9.96 14.30 -5.01
CA ALA A 52 9.00 13.81 -5.99
C ALA A 52 9.66 13.42 -7.31
N LEU A 53 10.61 14.24 -7.78
CA LEU A 53 11.42 13.93 -8.97
C LEU A 53 12.23 12.66 -8.76
N LYS A 54 13.02 12.59 -7.67
CA LYS A 54 13.88 11.44 -7.36
C LYS A 54 13.08 10.14 -7.23
N PHE A 55 12.02 10.17 -6.43
CA PHE A 55 11.18 8.99 -6.18
C PHE A 55 10.51 8.49 -7.47
N THR A 56 9.90 9.39 -8.24
CA THR A 56 9.21 9.01 -9.47
C THR A 56 10.16 8.35 -10.47
N LEU A 57 11.34 8.92 -10.70
CA LEU A 57 12.33 8.32 -11.58
C LEU A 57 12.78 6.96 -11.07
N SER A 58 13.12 6.83 -9.79
CA SER A 58 13.52 5.56 -9.20
C SER A 58 12.42 4.50 -9.30
N TYR A 59 11.17 4.88 -9.07
CA TYR A 59 10.00 3.99 -9.14
C TYR A 59 9.71 3.49 -10.57
N MET A 60 9.87 4.37 -11.57
CA MET A 60 9.53 4.07 -12.98
C MET A 60 10.69 3.44 -13.76
N CYS A 61 11.94 3.63 -13.33
CA CYS A 61 13.13 3.15 -14.06
C CYS A 61 13.41 1.68 -13.77
N ALA A 62 12.74 0.77 -14.47
CA ALA A 62 13.13 -0.63 -14.47
C ALA A 62 14.46 -0.83 -15.21
N GLN A 63 15.27 -1.78 -14.72
CA GLN A 63 16.59 -2.07 -15.32
C GLN A 63 16.45 -2.46 -16.80
N GLY A 64 17.21 -1.78 -17.65
CA GLY A 64 17.24 -2.07 -19.09
C GLY A 64 16.02 -1.61 -19.90
N GLN A 65 15.07 -0.91 -19.27
CA GLN A 65 13.88 -0.39 -19.94
C GLN A 65 13.90 1.14 -20.02
N ASP A 66 13.44 1.67 -21.16
CA ASP A 66 13.23 3.10 -21.33
C ASP A 66 12.03 3.58 -20.51
N VAL A 67 12.12 4.77 -19.94
CA VAL A 67 11.08 5.37 -19.10
C VAL A 67 10.30 6.40 -19.86
N LEU A 68 8.99 6.22 -19.95
CA LEU A 68 8.08 7.18 -20.61
C LEU A 68 7.54 8.15 -19.55
N VAL A 69 7.93 9.42 -19.64
CA VAL A 69 7.50 10.45 -18.68
C VAL A 69 6.93 11.69 -19.36
N ASP A 70 6.02 12.34 -18.66
CA ASP A 70 5.61 13.72 -18.85
C ASP A 70 5.64 14.46 -17.51
N LYS A 71 5.28 15.74 -17.49
CA LYS A 71 5.25 16.53 -16.25
C LYS A 71 4.27 15.94 -15.22
N ASP A 72 3.16 15.37 -15.66
CA ASP A 72 2.15 14.79 -14.77
C ASP A 72 2.59 13.48 -14.12
N SER A 73 3.56 12.79 -14.67
CA SER A 73 4.13 11.56 -14.09
C SER A 73 4.68 11.80 -12.69
N PHE A 74 5.21 13.00 -12.42
CA PHE A 74 5.80 13.34 -11.12
C PHE A 74 4.78 13.62 -10.01
N LYS A 75 3.49 13.71 -10.33
CA LYS A 75 2.41 13.81 -9.35
C LYS A 75 2.38 12.61 -8.39
N MET A 76 2.78 11.44 -8.86
CA MET A 76 2.82 10.23 -8.03
C MET A 76 3.82 10.40 -6.88
N GLY A 77 5.06 10.79 -7.18
CA GLY A 77 6.08 11.06 -6.15
C GLY A 77 5.67 12.18 -5.19
N SER A 78 5.06 13.27 -5.71
CA SER A 78 4.55 14.35 -4.86
C SER A 78 3.45 13.87 -3.90
N LYS A 79 2.51 13.05 -4.38
CA LYS A 79 1.47 12.45 -3.53
C LYS A 79 2.09 11.54 -2.46
N PHE A 80 3.12 10.78 -2.81
CA PHE A 80 3.81 9.92 -1.85
C PHE A 80 4.50 10.74 -0.75
N CYS A 81 5.29 11.76 -1.11
CA CYS A 81 5.93 12.66 -0.14
C CYS A 81 4.91 13.35 0.77
N ASN A 82 3.79 13.82 0.21
CA ASN A 82 2.69 14.39 0.99
C ASN A 82 2.05 13.37 1.95
N LYS A 83 1.89 12.10 1.53
CA LYS A 83 1.37 11.03 2.39
C LYS A 83 2.34 10.78 3.55
N VAL A 84 3.66 10.71 3.27
CA VAL A 84 4.70 10.54 4.30
C VAL A 84 4.65 11.69 5.31
N TRP A 85 4.62 12.92 4.84
CA TRP A 85 4.53 14.12 5.70
C TRP A 85 3.28 14.10 6.59
N ASN A 86 2.11 13.85 6.00
CA ASN A 86 0.86 13.88 6.74
C ASN A 86 0.74 12.75 7.77
N ALA A 87 1.20 11.55 7.42
CA ALA A 87 1.23 10.42 8.35
C ALA A 87 2.17 10.69 9.52
N SER A 88 3.37 11.20 9.26
CA SER A 88 4.34 11.57 10.29
C SER A 88 3.80 12.66 11.21
N ARG A 89 3.15 13.67 10.65
CA ARG A 89 2.52 14.76 11.43
C ARG A 89 1.39 14.23 12.32
N TYR A 90 0.59 13.27 11.82
CA TYR A 90 -0.43 12.61 12.63
C TYR A 90 0.19 11.79 13.78
N ILE A 91 1.23 11.01 13.51
CA ILE A 91 1.93 10.20 14.51
C ILE A 91 2.53 11.10 15.61
N LEU A 92 3.24 12.15 15.21
CA LEU A 92 3.84 13.12 16.14
C LEU A 92 2.78 13.89 16.96
N GLY A 93 1.64 14.22 16.35
CA GLY A 93 0.53 14.85 17.06
C GLY A 93 -0.10 13.98 18.14
N ASN A 94 -0.04 12.65 18.00
CA ASN A 94 -0.51 11.73 19.04
C ASN A 94 0.48 11.60 20.22
N LEU A 95 1.68 12.15 20.12
CA LEU A 95 2.64 12.20 21.23
C LEU A 95 2.32 13.33 22.23
N GLU A 96 1.61 14.37 21.81
CA GLU A 96 1.30 15.51 22.69
C GLU A 96 0.59 15.04 23.99
N GLY A 97 1.20 15.39 25.14
CA GLY A 97 0.68 15.01 26.44
C GLY A 97 0.85 13.55 26.83
N ARG A 98 1.67 12.78 26.10
CA ARG A 98 1.94 11.35 26.35
C ARG A 98 3.40 11.09 26.63
N THR A 99 3.64 9.93 27.24
CA THR A 99 4.98 9.45 27.57
C THR A 99 5.35 8.28 26.67
N LEU A 100 6.54 8.36 26.08
CA LEU A 100 7.11 7.19 25.41
C LEU A 100 7.56 6.16 26.42
N ILE A 101 7.14 4.92 26.22
CA ILE A 101 7.49 3.81 27.09
C ILE A 101 8.35 2.77 26.38
N PRO A 102 9.20 2.03 27.10
CA PRO A 102 9.84 0.84 26.55
C PRO A 102 8.78 -0.17 26.13
N VAL A 103 8.90 -0.71 24.90
CA VAL A 103 7.98 -1.73 24.37
C VAL A 103 8.79 -2.98 24.08
N THR A 104 8.50 -4.05 24.81
CA THR A 104 9.06 -5.39 24.60
C THR A 104 8.16 -6.22 23.69
N ASP A 105 8.64 -7.37 23.21
CA ASP A 105 7.84 -8.28 22.37
C ASP A 105 6.56 -8.77 23.10
N ALA A 106 6.58 -8.83 24.43
CA ALA A 106 5.42 -9.21 25.24
C ALA A 106 4.33 -8.11 25.28
N ASP A 107 4.72 -6.85 25.07
CA ASP A 107 3.80 -5.71 25.05
C ASP A 107 3.14 -5.52 23.69
N LEU A 108 3.64 -6.18 22.63
CA LEU A 108 3.13 -6.03 21.27
C LEU A 108 1.80 -6.76 21.08
N THR A 109 0.82 -6.04 20.56
CA THR A 109 -0.42 -6.65 20.06
C THR A 109 -0.16 -7.41 18.75
N GLU A 110 -1.12 -8.23 18.31
CA GLU A 110 -1.03 -8.86 16.97
C GLU A 110 -0.92 -7.84 15.85
N LEU A 111 -1.61 -6.70 15.97
CA LEU A 111 -1.53 -5.60 15.01
C LEU A 111 -0.11 -5.01 14.96
N ASP A 112 0.53 -4.84 16.11
CA ASP A 112 1.91 -4.35 16.19
C ASP A 112 2.90 -5.37 15.60
N LYS A 113 2.74 -6.65 15.90
CA LYS A 113 3.54 -7.74 15.32
C LYS A 113 3.39 -7.81 13.80
N TRP A 114 2.18 -7.58 13.30
CA TRP A 114 1.91 -7.55 11.87
C TRP A 114 2.67 -6.41 11.18
N ILE A 115 2.59 -5.18 11.68
CA ILE A 115 3.28 -4.06 11.01
C ILE A 115 4.80 -4.19 11.08
N TYR A 116 5.37 -4.73 12.15
CA TYR A 116 6.80 -5.04 12.20
C TYR A 116 7.20 -6.12 11.20
N THR A 117 6.38 -7.16 11.01
CA THR A 117 6.59 -8.17 9.95
C THR A 117 6.58 -7.53 8.57
N ARG A 118 5.65 -6.60 8.31
CA ARG A 118 5.55 -5.87 7.03
C ARG A 118 6.75 -4.95 6.80
N LEU A 119 7.21 -4.28 7.85
CA LEU A 119 8.42 -3.45 7.81
C LEU A 119 9.66 -4.28 7.48
N ASP A 120 9.89 -5.38 8.20
CA ASP A 120 11.05 -6.25 7.96
C ASP A 120 11.03 -6.88 6.55
N ASN A 121 9.85 -7.20 6.02
CA ASN A 121 9.71 -7.65 4.64
C ASN A 121 10.10 -6.55 3.64
N ALA A 122 9.66 -5.30 3.87
CA ALA A 122 10.02 -4.17 3.02
C ALA A 122 11.53 -3.86 3.08
N VAL A 123 12.13 -3.95 4.28
CA VAL A 123 13.58 -3.80 4.47
C VAL A 123 14.35 -4.87 3.69
N SER A 124 13.93 -6.15 3.77
CA SER A 124 14.57 -7.24 3.02
C SER A 124 14.48 -7.00 1.52
N LEU A 125 13.28 -6.75 1.01
CA LEU A 125 13.06 -6.52 -0.42
C LEU A 125 13.83 -5.31 -0.95
N ALA A 126 13.84 -4.20 -0.20
CA ALA A 126 14.58 -3.00 -0.60
C ALA A 126 16.09 -3.23 -0.59
N LYS A 127 16.63 -3.96 0.40
CA LYS A 127 18.04 -4.31 0.48
C LYS A 127 18.47 -5.19 -0.71
N ASP A 128 17.73 -6.28 -0.96
CA ASP A 128 17.99 -7.18 -2.08
C ASP A 128 17.88 -6.45 -3.42
N ALA A 129 16.97 -5.49 -3.53
CA ALA A 129 16.82 -4.66 -4.71
C ALA A 129 18.02 -3.71 -4.91
N PHE A 130 18.53 -3.09 -3.84
CA PHE A 130 19.73 -2.27 -3.90
C PHE A 130 20.97 -3.07 -4.32
N GLU A 131 21.18 -4.24 -3.71
CA GLU A 131 22.32 -5.11 -4.03
C GLU A 131 22.27 -5.61 -5.49
N ALA A 132 21.07 -5.79 -6.03
CA ALA A 132 20.84 -6.21 -7.42
C ALA A 132 20.68 -5.04 -8.41
N TYR A 133 20.87 -3.79 -7.99
CA TYR A 133 20.65 -2.57 -8.81
C TYR A 133 19.21 -2.43 -9.38
N ARG A 134 18.23 -3.06 -8.75
CA ARG A 134 16.80 -2.97 -9.12
C ARG A 134 16.08 -1.91 -8.29
N TYR A 135 16.48 -0.66 -8.47
CA TYR A 135 16.00 0.46 -7.64
C TYR A 135 14.48 0.66 -7.69
N ASN A 136 13.84 0.34 -8.83
CA ASN A 136 12.40 0.38 -8.98
C ASN A 136 11.68 -0.64 -8.06
N ASP A 137 12.23 -1.84 -7.89
CA ASP A 137 11.66 -2.86 -7.01
C ASP A 137 11.74 -2.41 -5.55
N GLY A 138 12.88 -1.81 -5.15
CA GLY A 138 13.04 -1.22 -3.82
C GLY A 138 12.06 -0.07 -3.57
N ALA A 139 11.92 0.84 -4.54
CA ALA A 139 10.94 1.94 -4.44
C ALA A 139 9.49 1.42 -4.34
N SER A 140 9.15 0.37 -5.09
CA SER A 140 7.85 -0.27 -5.05
C SER A 140 7.57 -0.93 -3.70
N ALA A 141 8.53 -1.69 -3.15
CA ALA A 141 8.40 -2.33 -1.84
C ALA A 141 8.18 -1.30 -0.71
N ILE A 142 8.92 -0.19 -0.76
CA ILE A 142 8.79 0.93 0.18
C ILE A 142 7.42 1.59 0.05
N TYR A 143 6.98 1.86 -1.19
CA TYR A 143 5.68 2.47 -1.46
C TYR A 143 4.54 1.60 -0.94
N GLU A 144 4.53 0.31 -1.28
CA GLU A 144 3.51 -0.66 -0.85
C GLU A 144 3.44 -0.77 0.68
N TYR A 145 4.58 -0.88 1.34
CA TYR A 145 4.64 -0.94 2.79
C TYR A 145 4.13 0.36 3.42
N PHE A 146 4.71 1.52 3.05
CA PHE A 146 4.41 2.77 3.75
C PHE A 146 3.00 3.28 3.45
N TRP A 147 2.60 3.27 2.17
CA TRP A 147 1.27 3.76 1.79
C TRP A 147 0.17 2.81 2.25
N ASN A 148 0.25 1.55 1.81
CA ASN A 148 -0.81 0.59 2.06
C ASN A 148 -0.75 0.05 3.49
N ASP A 149 0.34 -0.64 3.89
CA ASP A 149 0.34 -1.36 5.16
C ASP A 149 0.40 -0.41 6.36
N LEU A 150 1.33 0.57 6.36
CA LEU A 150 1.46 1.49 7.48
C LEU A 150 0.31 2.50 7.53
N CYS A 151 0.10 3.28 6.44
CA CYS A 151 -0.86 4.38 6.50
C CYS A 151 -2.31 3.92 6.43
N ASP A 152 -2.66 3.07 5.45
CA ASP A 152 -4.07 2.76 5.19
C ASP A 152 -4.63 1.67 6.10
N TRP A 153 -3.75 0.88 6.75
CA TRP A 153 -4.16 -0.16 7.68
C TRP A 153 -3.72 0.10 9.10
N TYR A 154 -2.42 0.15 9.39
CA TYR A 154 -1.92 0.21 10.76
C TYR A 154 -2.31 1.52 11.46
N VAL A 155 -1.99 2.67 10.86
CA VAL A 155 -2.34 4.00 11.42
C VAL A 155 -3.85 4.14 11.59
N GLU A 156 -4.65 3.69 10.64
CA GLU A 156 -6.11 3.74 10.76
C GLU A 156 -6.63 2.84 11.90
N ALA A 157 -6.09 1.62 12.03
CA ALA A 157 -6.49 0.69 13.09
C ALA A 157 -6.09 1.19 14.49
N THR A 158 -4.91 1.82 14.63
CA THR A 158 -4.47 2.39 15.93
C THR A 158 -5.37 3.50 16.47
N LYS A 159 -6.23 4.09 15.62
CA LYS A 159 -7.24 5.06 16.08
C LYS A 159 -8.18 4.46 17.13
N LEU A 160 -8.40 3.14 17.12
CA LEU A 160 -9.17 2.46 18.17
C LEU A 160 -8.48 2.55 19.53
N SER A 161 -7.16 2.27 19.58
CA SER A 161 -6.40 2.39 20.83
C SER A 161 -6.42 3.82 21.38
N PHE A 162 -6.31 4.83 20.52
CA PHE A 162 -6.40 6.23 20.94
C PHE A 162 -7.81 6.64 21.39
N LYS A 163 -8.85 6.05 20.82
CA LYS A 163 -10.25 6.35 21.16
C LYS A 163 -10.74 5.61 22.40
N ASN A 164 -10.48 4.30 22.47
CA ASN A 164 -11.09 3.39 23.45
C ASN A 164 -10.11 2.90 24.50
N GLY A 165 -8.79 2.94 24.25
CA GLY A 165 -7.75 2.45 25.14
C GLY A 165 -7.58 3.30 26.40
N ASP A 166 -7.05 2.69 27.45
CA ASP A 166 -6.55 3.42 28.63
C ASP A 166 -5.24 4.15 28.31
N GLU A 167 -4.73 4.92 29.27
CA GLU A 167 -3.52 5.73 29.04
C GLU A 167 -2.29 4.84 28.74
N LYS A 168 -2.17 3.68 29.38
CA LYS A 168 -1.07 2.75 29.13
C LYS A 168 -1.12 2.19 27.70
N GLU A 169 -2.29 1.85 27.22
CA GLU A 169 -2.48 1.38 25.84
C GLU A 169 -2.16 2.48 24.81
N LYS A 170 -2.58 3.70 25.08
CA LYS A 170 -2.28 4.86 24.23
C LYS A 170 -0.78 5.16 24.20
N ASP A 171 -0.10 5.13 25.36
CA ASP A 171 1.35 5.34 25.45
C ASP A 171 2.12 4.22 24.74
N ARG A 172 1.66 2.97 24.84
CA ARG A 172 2.20 1.86 24.07
C ARG A 172 2.01 2.09 22.56
N ALA A 173 0.80 2.43 22.13
CA ALA A 173 0.48 2.60 20.73
C ALA A 173 1.30 3.73 20.08
N VAL A 174 1.47 4.87 20.75
CA VAL A 174 2.31 5.96 20.24
C VAL A 174 3.79 5.57 20.21
N SER A 175 4.26 4.82 21.21
CA SER A 175 5.64 4.34 21.27
C SER A 175 5.96 3.38 20.12
N VAL A 176 5.05 2.46 19.79
CA VAL A 176 5.20 1.56 18.64
C VAL A 176 5.15 2.35 17.32
N LEU A 177 4.18 3.26 17.18
CA LEU A 177 4.07 4.11 15.97
C LEU A 177 5.35 4.91 15.71
N LEU A 178 5.97 5.49 16.74
CA LEU A 178 7.21 6.25 16.60
C LEU A 178 8.40 5.35 16.29
N ASN A 179 8.48 4.15 16.88
CA ASN A 179 9.50 3.19 16.54
C ASN A 179 9.41 2.74 15.07
N VAL A 180 8.18 2.45 14.59
CA VAL A 180 7.94 2.06 13.21
C VAL A 180 8.23 3.21 12.25
N LEU A 181 7.83 4.45 12.60
CA LEU A 181 8.12 5.65 11.80
C LEU A 181 9.62 5.87 11.68
N GLU A 182 10.36 5.79 12.78
CA GLU A 182 11.82 5.97 12.81
C GLU A 182 12.52 5.00 11.83
N GLU A 183 12.22 3.70 11.91
CA GLU A 183 12.79 2.71 11.00
C GLU A 183 12.33 2.93 9.55
N SER A 184 11.08 3.36 9.34
CA SER A 184 10.55 3.69 8.00
C SER A 184 11.27 4.88 7.38
N LEU A 185 11.62 5.91 8.16
CA LEU A 185 12.36 7.07 7.65
C LEU A 185 13.75 6.65 7.16
N ARG A 186 14.46 5.81 7.91
CA ARG A 186 15.76 5.25 7.47
C ARG A 186 15.62 4.42 6.20
N LEU A 187 14.55 3.62 6.08
CA LEU A 187 14.24 2.82 4.90
C LEU A 187 14.00 3.69 3.65
N MET A 188 13.26 4.80 3.79
CA MET A 188 12.86 5.68 2.69
C MET A 188 13.93 6.70 2.30
N HIS A 189 14.87 7.03 3.18
CA HIS A 189 15.80 8.15 3.02
C HIS A 189 16.59 8.14 1.69
N PRO A 190 17.09 7.01 1.17
CA PRO A 190 17.79 7.00 -0.11
C PRO A 190 16.95 7.49 -1.30
N TYR A 191 15.63 7.34 -1.21
CA TYR A 191 14.70 7.72 -2.30
C TYR A 191 14.14 9.14 -2.15
N ILE A 192 13.82 9.56 -0.90
CA ILE A 192 13.18 10.84 -0.59
C ILE A 192 13.91 11.55 0.57
N PRO A 193 15.19 11.96 0.36
CA PRO A 193 16.06 12.40 1.43
C PRO A 193 15.59 13.68 2.14
N PHE A 194 14.98 14.64 1.42
CA PHE A 194 14.70 15.95 2.03
C PHE A 194 13.52 15.88 3.00
N VAL A 195 12.40 15.24 2.59
CA VAL A 195 11.23 15.13 3.47
C VAL A 195 11.49 14.22 4.68
N THR A 196 12.29 13.16 4.48
CA THR A 196 12.62 12.25 5.59
C THR A 196 13.58 12.88 6.58
N GLU A 197 14.57 13.66 6.14
CA GLU A 197 15.47 14.42 7.02
C GLU A 197 14.70 15.47 7.83
N GLU A 198 13.79 16.21 7.18
CA GLU A 198 12.96 17.21 7.86
C GLU A 198 12.06 16.58 8.94
N ILE A 199 11.47 15.42 8.67
CA ILE A 199 10.67 14.68 9.66
C ILE A 199 11.56 14.16 10.79
N TRP A 200 12.73 13.60 10.44
CA TRP A 200 13.69 13.08 11.39
C TRP A 200 14.11 14.12 12.45
N SER A 201 14.36 15.34 12.03
CA SER A 201 14.72 16.44 12.92
C SER A 201 13.65 16.76 13.97
N LYS A 202 12.42 16.27 13.79
CA LYS A 202 11.27 16.49 14.69
C LYS A 202 11.00 15.31 15.61
N LEU A 203 11.68 14.16 15.39
CA LEU A 203 11.52 13.00 16.25
C LEU A 203 12.19 13.20 17.61
N PRO A 204 11.60 12.69 18.71
CA PRO A 204 12.24 12.62 20.02
C PRO A 204 13.26 11.47 20.07
N LEU A 205 14.30 11.54 19.23
CA LEU A 205 15.24 10.45 18.97
C LEU A 205 15.93 9.94 20.23
N ALA A 206 16.37 10.86 21.13
CA ALA A 206 17.03 10.48 22.37
C ALA A 206 16.12 9.58 23.23
N GLU A 207 14.84 9.91 23.32
CA GLU A 207 13.87 9.16 24.08
C GLU A 207 13.51 7.81 23.41
N ILE A 208 13.36 7.79 22.09
CA ILE A 208 13.16 6.56 21.30
C ILE A 208 14.34 5.60 21.54
N ILE A 209 15.58 6.07 21.41
CA ILE A 209 16.80 5.28 21.61
C ILE A 209 16.87 4.72 23.03
N GLU A 210 16.62 5.56 24.04
CA GLU A 210 16.66 5.15 25.45
C GLU A 210 15.59 4.10 25.76
N ASN A 211 14.38 4.25 25.26
CA ASN A 211 13.30 3.28 25.46
C ASN A 211 13.58 1.95 24.74
N ARG A 212 14.15 1.97 23.54
CA ARG A 212 14.61 0.73 22.86
C ARG A 212 15.69 0.02 23.67
N ARG A 213 16.64 0.76 24.23
CA ARG A 213 17.69 0.19 25.10
C ARG A 213 17.09 -0.45 26.34
N LYS A 214 16.14 0.20 27.02
CA LYS A 214 15.41 -0.34 28.17
C LYS A 214 14.59 -1.58 27.81
N ALA A 215 14.06 -1.66 26.60
CA ALA A 215 13.35 -2.83 26.09
C ALA A 215 14.28 -3.98 25.66
N GLY A 216 15.60 -3.85 25.83
CA GLY A 216 16.57 -4.88 25.45
C GLY A 216 16.88 -4.99 23.96
N SER A 217 16.48 -4.00 23.16
CA SER A 217 16.80 -3.97 21.74
C SER A 217 18.31 -3.73 21.53
N GLN A 218 18.95 -4.63 20.80
CA GLN A 218 20.36 -4.48 20.40
C GLN A 218 20.53 -3.52 19.20
N LYS A 219 19.45 -3.22 18.50
CA LYS A 219 19.43 -2.34 17.32
C LYS A 219 19.21 -0.88 17.72
N VAL A 220 20.17 -0.35 18.44
CA VAL A 220 20.17 1.07 18.80
C VAL A 220 21.03 1.81 17.80
N ILE A 221 20.52 2.93 17.27
CA ILE A 221 21.30 3.87 16.46
C ILE A 221 22.38 4.47 17.35
N THR A 222 23.49 3.79 17.50
CA THR A 222 24.63 4.29 18.27
C THR A 222 25.91 3.76 17.69
N ASN A 223 26.39 4.43 16.66
CA ASN A 223 27.83 4.51 16.51
C ASN A 223 28.28 5.83 17.16
N SER A 224 29.51 5.88 17.63
CA SER A 224 30.13 7.06 18.22
C SER A 224 30.28 8.25 17.25
N GLU A 225 29.91 8.07 15.99
CA GLU A 225 30.03 9.02 14.89
C GLU A 225 28.70 9.64 14.46
N TYR A 226 27.57 9.21 15.08
CA TYR A 226 26.24 9.71 14.72
C TYR A 226 26.08 11.18 15.16
N ASN A 227 25.93 12.06 14.18
CA ASN A 227 25.83 13.52 14.39
C ASN A 227 24.40 14.06 14.50
N GLY A 228 23.40 13.16 14.51
CA GLY A 228 21.99 13.52 14.60
C GLY A 228 21.26 13.62 13.25
N LEU A 229 21.96 13.53 12.13
CA LEU A 229 21.36 13.56 10.79
C LEU A 229 20.94 12.17 10.34
N LEU A 230 19.81 12.09 9.63
CA LEU A 230 19.32 10.81 9.10
C LEU A 230 20.26 10.20 8.06
N VAL A 231 20.93 11.04 7.27
CA VAL A 231 21.90 10.60 6.26
C VAL A 231 23.06 9.79 6.85
N ASP A 232 23.41 10.01 8.11
CA ASP A 232 24.47 9.28 8.83
C ASP A 232 23.93 8.11 9.66
N ALA A 233 22.60 7.95 9.74
CA ALA A 233 21.97 6.85 10.45
C ALA A 233 22.15 5.53 9.66
N PRO A 234 22.38 4.38 10.35
CA PRO A 234 22.51 3.10 9.67
C PRO A 234 21.21 2.71 8.96
N TYR A 235 21.34 2.14 7.76
CA TYR A 235 20.18 1.57 7.08
C TYR A 235 19.50 0.50 7.95
N PRO A 236 18.16 0.39 7.95
CA PRO A 236 17.48 -0.58 8.79
C PRO A 236 17.84 -2.02 8.39
N GLU A 237 17.91 -2.88 9.39
CA GLU A 237 18.19 -4.30 9.19
C GLU A 237 17.00 -5.15 9.60
N VAL A 238 16.83 -6.27 8.89
CA VAL A 238 15.80 -7.25 9.20
C VAL A 238 15.97 -7.83 10.60
N THR A 239 14.88 -7.94 11.36
CA THR A 239 14.84 -8.65 12.64
C THR A 239 14.04 -9.92 12.48
N GLU A 240 14.72 -11.04 12.24
CA GLU A 240 14.06 -12.33 11.97
C GLU A 240 13.05 -12.73 13.06
N ALA A 241 13.33 -12.41 14.34
CA ALA A 241 12.42 -12.67 15.46
C ALA A 241 11.08 -11.92 15.35
N ARG A 242 11.00 -10.83 14.59
CA ARG A 242 9.75 -10.08 14.36
C ARG A 242 8.90 -10.64 13.22
N LYS A 243 9.45 -11.51 12.37
CA LYS A 243 8.70 -12.13 11.28
C LYS A 243 7.71 -13.15 11.82
N ASN A 244 6.43 -12.92 11.57
CA ASN A 244 5.34 -13.77 12.03
C ASN A 244 4.37 -14.09 10.90
N ALA A 245 4.56 -15.25 10.28
CA ALA A 245 3.75 -15.70 9.14
C ALA A 245 2.29 -15.97 9.53
N GLU A 246 2.05 -16.48 10.74
CA GLU A 246 0.69 -16.75 11.23
C GLU A 246 -0.10 -15.46 11.40
N VAL A 247 0.47 -14.47 12.07
CA VAL A 247 -0.15 -13.15 12.23
C VAL A 247 -0.40 -12.51 10.86
N SER A 248 0.53 -12.62 9.91
CA SER A 248 0.34 -12.10 8.56
C SER A 248 -0.84 -12.76 7.86
N ALA A 249 -0.96 -14.08 7.90
CA ALA A 249 -2.05 -14.82 7.29
C ALA A 249 -3.43 -14.43 7.88
N ARG A 250 -3.52 -14.24 9.21
CA ARG A 250 -4.73 -13.78 9.88
C ARG A 250 -5.12 -12.35 9.44
N PHE A 251 -4.15 -11.46 9.35
CA PHE A 251 -4.39 -10.08 8.87
C PHE A 251 -4.76 -10.02 7.40
N ASP A 252 -4.23 -10.91 6.55
CA ASP A 252 -4.59 -10.95 5.14
C ASP A 252 -6.07 -11.29 4.94
N VAL A 253 -6.64 -12.18 5.76
CA VAL A 253 -8.10 -12.46 5.78
C VAL A 253 -8.89 -11.21 6.18
N LEU A 254 -8.46 -10.47 7.22
CA LEU A 254 -9.12 -9.23 7.62
C LEU A 254 -9.06 -8.15 6.53
N LYS A 255 -7.91 -8.00 5.89
CA LYS A 255 -7.73 -7.06 4.76
C LYS A 255 -8.62 -7.44 3.58
N GLU A 256 -8.70 -8.73 3.26
CA GLU A 256 -9.58 -9.25 2.21
C GLU A 256 -11.05 -8.94 2.52
N LEU A 257 -11.53 -9.26 3.72
CA LEU A 257 -12.90 -8.98 4.15
C LEU A 257 -13.24 -7.50 4.04
N ILE A 258 -12.39 -6.62 4.59
CA ILE A 258 -12.63 -5.18 4.56
C ILE A 258 -12.64 -4.64 3.13
N ARG A 259 -11.74 -5.13 2.26
CA ARG A 259 -11.73 -4.78 0.82
C ARG A 259 -13.00 -5.25 0.13
N ASN A 260 -13.42 -6.49 0.39
CA ASN A 260 -14.65 -7.05 -0.19
C ASN A 260 -15.88 -6.26 0.23
N ILE A 261 -16.00 -5.87 1.50
CA ILE A 261 -17.11 -5.03 1.98
C ILE A 261 -17.08 -3.64 1.33
N ARG A 262 -15.89 -3.01 1.25
CA ARG A 262 -15.76 -1.72 0.55
C ARG A 262 -16.09 -1.83 -0.94
N GLY A 263 -15.73 -2.95 -1.57
CA GLY A 263 -16.11 -3.29 -2.95
C GLY A 263 -17.61 -3.40 -3.11
N LEU A 264 -18.29 -4.15 -2.24
CA LEU A 264 -19.77 -4.26 -2.23
C LEU A 264 -20.44 -2.89 -2.08
N ARG A 265 -19.94 -2.04 -1.17
CA ARG A 265 -20.48 -0.67 -1.02
C ARG A 265 -20.39 0.13 -2.31
N THR A 266 -19.26 0.05 -2.99
CA THR A 266 -19.04 0.75 -4.27
C THR A 266 -19.91 0.18 -5.37
N GLU A 267 -20.01 -1.13 -5.49
CA GLU A 267 -20.88 -1.83 -6.45
C GLU A 267 -22.36 -1.46 -6.24
N CYS A 268 -22.77 -1.39 -4.98
CA CYS A 268 -24.13 -0.99 -4.61
C CYS A 268 -24.36 0.54 -4.72
N GLY A 269 -23.33 1.35 -4.92
CA GLY A 269 -23.44 2.82 -4.97
C GLY A 269 -23.82 3.44 -3.62
N ILE A 270 -23.42 2.80 -2.51
CA ILE A 270 -23.70 3.26 -1.15
C ILE A 270 -22.75 4.41 -0.80
N ASP A 271 -23.32 5.49 -0.28
CA ASP A 271 -22.54 6.65 0.18
C ASP A 271 -21.48 6.20 1.22
N PRO A 272 -20.21 6.57 1.08
CA PRO A 272 -19.15 6.26 2.05
C PRO A 272 -19.45 6.71 3.49
N ALA A 273 -20.27 7.76 3.68
CA ALA A 273 -20.66 8.26 5.01
C ALA A 273 -21.74 7.40 5.67
N LEU A 274 -22.54 6.66 4.88
CA LEU A 274 -23.60 5.80 5.41
C LEU A 274 -23.00 4.54 6.04
N LYS A 275 -23.27 4.29 7.32
CA LYS A 275 -22.89 3.04 7.98
C LYS A 275 -23.88 1.94 7.67
N ILE A 276 -23.39 0.79 7.21
CA ILE A 276 -24.17 -0.38 6.81
C ILE A 276 -24.12 -1.49 7.86
N SER A 277 -25.10 -2.37 7.85
CA SER A 277 -25.11 -3.62 8.63
C SER A 277 -24.70 -4.78 7.74
N ILE A 278 -23.89 -5.70 8.28
CA ILE A 278 -23.46 -6.90 7.56
C ILE A 278 -23.70 -8.15 8.39
N ALA A 279 -23.91 -9.27 7.70
CA ALA A 279 -23.87 -10.59 8.30
C ALA A 279 -22.62 -11.33 7.77
N ILE A 280 -21.98 -12.14 8.60
CA ILE A 280 -20.79 -12.91 8.24
C ILE A 280 -20.99 -14.36 8.66
N LYS A 281 -20.80 -15.26 7.70
CA LYS A 281 -20.70 -16.70 7.91
C LYS A 281 -19.25 -17.10 7.85
N ILE A 282 -18.74 -17.77 8.87
CA ILE A 282 -17.34 -18.16 9.00
C ILE A 282 -17.23 -19.68 8.94
N GLU A 283 -16.31 -20.17 8.14
CA GLU A 283 -15.92 -21.58 8.10
C GLU A 283 -15.04 -21.92 9.30
N SER A 284 -15.40 -22.96 10.05
CA SER A 284 -14.66 -23.40 11.23
C SER A 284 -13.25 -23.90 10.90
N GLY A 285 -12.30 -23.65 11.80
CA GLY A 285 -10.92 -24.13 11.66
C GLY A 285 -10.08 -23.37 10.63
N THR A 286 -10.48 -22.15 10.30
CA THR A 286 -9.77 -21.27 9.35
C THR A 286 -9.21 -20.02 10.05
N ASN A 287 -8.28 -19.32 9.35
CA ASN A 287 -7.81 -18.02 9.80
C ASN A 287 -8.94 -16.95 9.86
N ALA A 288 -10.09 -17.24 9.27
CA ALA A 288 -11.26 -16.36 9.29
C ALA A 288 -11.90 -16.22 10.69
N GLU A 289 -11.58 -17.10 11.64
CA GLU A 289 -12.01 -16.95 13.04
C GLU A 289 -11.52 -15.64 13.67
N VAL A 290 -10.41 -15.06 13.21
CA VAL A 290 -9.91 -13.73 13.60
C VAL A 290 -10.95 -12.62 13.38
N ILE A 291 -11.91 -12.82 12.47
CA ILE A 291 -12.99 -11.86 12.18
C ILE A 291 -13.84 -11.61 13.43
N LYS A 292 -14.11 -12.67 14.22
CA LYS A 292 -14.86 -12.56 15.49
C LYS A 292 -14.12 -11.75 16.55
N GLU A 293 -12.79 -11.86 16.55
CA GLU A 293 -11.93 -11.19 17.54
C GLU A 293 -11.72 -9.70 17.22
N LYS A 294 -11.81 -9.31 15.93
CA LYS A 294 -11.44 -7.97 15.44
C LYS A 294 -12.65 -7.20 14.89
N THR A 295 -13.84 -7.45 15.42
CA THR A 295 -15.09 -6.79 14.95
C THR A 295 -15.02 -5.26 14.98
N ASP A 296 -14.47 -4.67 16.06
CA ASP A 296 -14.34 -3.21 16.19
C ASP A 296 -13.46 -2.60 15.08
N MET A 297 -12.35 -3.29 14.74
CA MET A 297 -11.46 -2.87 13.67
C MET A 297 -12.16 -2.97 12.31
N ILE A 298 -12.90 -4.04 12.05
CA ILE A 298 -13.67 -4.22 10.81
C ILE A 298 -14.74 -3.12 10.71
N GLN A 299 -15.46 -2.85 11.80
CA GLN A 299 -16.47 -1.79 11.84
C GLN A 299 -15.88 -0.42 11.54
N LEU A 300 -14.74 -0.09 12.14
CA LEU A 300 -14.05 1.17 11.89
C LEU A 300 -13.60 1.28 10.43
N LEU A 301 -12.86 0.26 9.96
CA LEU A 301 -12.18 0.34 8.67
C LEU A 301 -13.12 0.13 7.47
N ALA A 302 -14.19 -0.65 7.62
CA ALA A 302 -15.16 -0.87 6.54
C ALA A 302 -16.39 0.05 6.61
N GLY A 303 -16.50 0.91 7.65
CA GLY A 303 -17.64 1.81 7.83
C GLY A 303 -18.94 1.06 8.14
N ILE A 304 -18.87 0.11 9.07
CA ILE A 304 -19.99 -0.79 9.43
C ILE A 304 -20.65 -0.32 10.73
N LYS A 305 -21.97 -0.42 10.79
CA LYS A 305 -22.79 -0.14 11.96
C LYS A 305 -22.85 -1.36 12.90
N SER A 306 -23.14 -2.53 12.34
CA SER A 306 -23.26 -3.78 13.09
C SER A 306 -22.78 -4.98 12.27
N ILE A 307 -22.26 -5.98 12.96
CA ILE A 307 -21.86 -7.27 12.40
C ILE A 307 -22.66 -8.35 13.10
N GLU A 308 -23.33 -9.20 12.32
CA GLU A 308 -24.04 -10.38 12.80
C GLU A 308 -23.33 -11.64 12.29
N PHE A 309 -23.13 -12.63 13.15
CA PHE A 309 -22.59 -13.92 12.74
C PHE A 309 -23.72 -14.89 12.49
N VAL A 310 -23.74 -15.51 11.32
CA VAL A 310 -24.84 -16.37 10.85
C VAL A 310 -24.31 -17.70 10.33
N ASP A 311 -25.16 -18.75 10.41
CA ASP A 311 -24.87 -20.08 9.87
C ASP A 311 -25.42 -20.30 8.46
N ALA A 312 -26.37 -19.46 8.04
CA ALA A 312 -27.01 -19.52 6.72
C ALA A 312 -27.11 -18.15 6.07
N ASN A 313 -27.25 -18.14 4.75
CA ASN A 313 -27.34 -16.90 3.98
C ASN A 313 -28.62 -16.14 4.33
N PRO A 314 -28.52 -14.86 4.74
CA PRO A 314 -29.70 -14.06 5.06
C PRO A 314 -30.54 -13.75 3.82
N ALA A 315 -31.86 -13.70 3.99
CA ALA A 315 -32.75 -13.17 2.95
C ALA A 315 -32.51 -11.65 2.76
N LYS A 316 -32.78 -11.13 1.58
CA LYS A 316 -32.60 -9.71 1.22
C LYS A 316 -31.19 -9.22 1.54
N SER A 317 -30.20 -9.92 1.01
CA SER A 317 -28.80 -9.60 1.21
C SER A 317 -27.99 -9.73 -0.08
N ILE A 318 -26.87 -9.01 -0.15
CA ILE A 318 -25.93 -9.07 -1.26
C ILE A 318 -24.61 -9.60 -0.72
N GLY A 319 -24.18 -10.77 -1.20
CA GLY A 319 -23.03 -11.50 -0.66
C GLY A 319 -21.75 -11.32 -1.45
N THR A 320 -20.64 -11.53 -0.77
CA THR A 320 -19.30 -11.76 -1.33
C THR A 320 -18.66 -12.91 -0.59
N VAL A 321 -17.81 -13.66 -1.29
CA VAL A 321 -17.08 -14.79 -0.75
C VAL A 321 -15.60 -14.42 -0.62
N GLY A 322 -14.98 -14.84 0.47
CA GLY A 322 -13.55 -14.70 0.70
C GLY A 322 -12.96 -15.95 1.34
N THR A 323 -11.72 -15.86 1.77
CA THR A 323 -10.96 -17.01 2.29
C THR A 323 -11.48 -17.44 3.67
N GLY A 324 -12.31 -18.48 3.69
CA GLY A 324 -12.90 -19.07 4.90
C GLY A 324 -14.10 -18.30 5.45
N TYR A 325 -14.71 -17.41 4.66
CA TYR A 325 -15.91 -16.68 5.06
C TYR A 325 -16.80 -16.31 3.86
N GLU A 326 -18.06 -16.08 4.17
CA GLU A 326 -19.01 -15.38 3.31
C GLU A 326 -19.49 -14.12 4.05
N ALA A 327 -19.53 -12.96 3.39
CA ALA A 327 -20.01 -11.71 3.97
C ALA A 327 -21.19 -11.17 3.17
N PHE A 328 -22.23 -10.72 3.87
CA PHE A 328 -23.49 -10.28 3.30
C PHE A 328 -23.80 -8.86 3.76
N LEU A 329 -23.98 -7.96 2.81
CA LEU A 329 -24.59 -6.67 3.04
C LEU A 329 -26.07 -6.86 3.30
N LEU A 330 -26.55 -6.48 4.48
CA LEU A 330 -27.97 -6.52 4.82
C LEU A 330 -28.66 -5.29 4.25
N VAL A 331 -29.72 -5.53 3.47
CA VAL A 331 -30.52 -4.45 2.88
C VAL A 331 -31.56 -4.03 3.89
N ASP A 332 -31.30 -2.92 4.58
CA ASP A 332 -32.20 -2.29 5.55
C ASP A 332 -32.98 -1.10 4.94
N GLU A 333 -33.79 -0.44 5.75
CA GLU A 333 -34.59 0.71 5.36
C GLU A 333 -33.80 1.93 4.84
N ASN A 334 -32.50 1.98 5.10
CA ASN A 334 -31.63 3.05 4.62
C ASN A 334 -31.12 2.79 3.18
N ILE A 335 -31.33 1.58 2.65
CA ILE A 335 -30.92 1.19 1.31
C ILE A 335 -32.17 1.07 0.43
N ASN A 336 -32.32 1.97 -0.53
CA ASN A 336 -33.43 1.94 -1.47
C ASN A 336 -33.29 0.77 -2.46
N ILE A 337 -34.05 -0.31 -2.22
CA ILE A 337 -34.02 -1.54 -3.03
C ILE A 337 -34.36 -1.26 -4.50
N GLU A 338 -35.33 -0.38 -4.77
CA GLU A 338 -35.74 -0.08 -6.15
C GLU A 338 -34.62 0.62 -6.92
N GLN A 339 -33.97 1.60 -6.28
CA GLN A 339 -32.83 2.30 -6.88
C GLN A 339 -31.62 1.35 -7.09
N LEU A 340 -31.38 0.47 -6.14
CA LEU A 340 -30.31 -0.53 -6.23
C LEU A 340 -30.58 -1.53 -7.35
N ALA A 341 -31.79 -2.06 -7.44
CA ALA A 341 -32.21 -2.96 -8.52
C ALA A 341 -32.16 -2.27 -9.90
N ALA A 342 -32.57 -1.00 -9.98
CA ALA A 342 -32.48 -0.22 -11.21
C ALA A 342 -31.03 0.01 -11.64
N LYS A 343 -30.13 0.29 -10.68
CA LYS A 343 -28.68 0.40 -10.93
C LYS A 343 -28.12 -0.91 -11.47
N PHE A 344 -28.39 -2.05 -10.83
CA PHE A 344 -27.89 -3.34 -11.29
C PHE A 344 -28.41 -3.71 -12.68
N ARG A 345 -29.68 -3.44 -12.99
CA ARG A 345 -30.21 -3.65 -14.35
C ARG A 345 -29.45 -2.82 -15.39
N LYS A 346 -29.21 -1.54 -15.09
CA LYS A 346 -28.44 -0.66 -15.97
C LYS A 346 -27.00 -1.15 -16.16
N ASP A 347 -26.35 -1.59 -15.10
CA ASP A 347 -24.99 -2.10 -15.14
C ASP A 347 -24.93 -3.43 -15.95
N ILE A 348 -25.91 -4.31 -15.80
CA ILE A 348 -26.08 -5.54 -16.60
C ILE A 348 -26.24 -5.20 -18.08
N ASP A 349 -27.11 -4.25 -18.42
CA ASP A 349 -27.35 -3.86 -19.81
C ASP A 349 -26.08 -3.29 -20.46
N TRP A 350 -25.32 -2.50 -19.71
CA TRP A 350 -24.03 -1.97 -20.14
C TRP A 350 -23.00 -3.08 -20.38
N GLU A 351 -22.88 -4.04 -19.46
CA GLU A 351 -21.96 -5.17 -19.61
C GLU A 351 -22.41 -6.11 -20.76
N LYS A 352 -23.71 -6.34 -20.98
CA LYS A 352 -24.21 -7.08 -22.14
C LYS A 352 -23.82 -6.42 -23.45
N GLU A 353 -23.80 -5.10 -23.52
CA GLU A 353 -23.32 -4.37 -24.70
C GLU A 353 -21.80 -4.49 -24.87
N ASN A 354 -21.02 -4.49 -23.76
CA ASN A 354 -19.57 -4.77 -23.81
C ASN A 354 -19.31 -6.19 -24.32
N VAL A 355 -19.97 -7.20 -23.79
CA VAL A 355 -19.90 -8.60 -24.27
C VAL A 355 -20.14 -8.65 -25.77
N ARG A 356 -21.22 -8.05 -26.26
CA ARG A 356 -21.55 -8.00 -27.69
C ARG A 356 -20.44 -7.36 -28.54
N ARG A 357 -19.83 -6.25 -28.06
CA ARG A 357 -18.71 -5.57 -28.75
C ARG A 357 -17.48 -6.44 -28.81
N SER A 358 -17.09 -7.07 -27.68
CA SER A 358 -15.94 -7.94 -27.60
C SER A 358 -16.12 -9.20 -28.45
N GLU A 359 -17.30 -9.84 -28.43
CA GLU A 359 -17.62 -10.97 -29.29
C GLU A 359 -17.56 -10.60 -30.79
N ASN A 360 -18.10 -9.44 -31.18
CA ASN A 360 -18.00 -8.96 -32.56
C ASN A 360 -16.56 -8.70 -33.00
N LYS A 361 -15.71 -8.16 -32.11
CA LYS A 361 -14.29 -7.97 -32.39
C LYS A 361 -13.57 -9.31 -32.55
N LEU A 362 -13.80 -10.24 -31.63
CA LEU A 362 -13.15 -11.55 -31.63
C LEU A 362 -13.61 -12.45 -32.79
N ASN A 363 -14.83 -12.27 -33.29
CA ASN A 363 -15.36 -12.99 -34.45
C ASN A 363 -15.05 -12.28 -35.79
N GLY A 364 -14.44 -11.10 -35.76
CA GLY A 364 -14.10 -10.32 -36.93
C GLY A 364 -12.60 -10.33 -37.27
N LYS A 365 -12.23 -9.52 -38.25
CA LYS A 365 -10.84 -9.38 -38.74
C LYS A 365 -9.82 -8.99 -37.66
N PHE A 366 -10.26 -8.49 -36.51
CA PHE A 366 -9.39 -8.16 -35.37
C PHE A 366 -8.68 -9.41 -34.85
N ALA A 367 -9.39 -10.53 -34.70
CA ALA A 367 -8.80 -11.79 -34.19
C ALA A 367 -7.76 -12.39 -35.17
N GLU A 368 -7.88 -12.08 -36.47
CA GLU A 368 -6.97 -12.60 -37.51
C GLU A 368 -5.71 -11.75 -37.71
N HIS A 369 -5.80 -10.42 -37.42
CA HIS A 369 -4.76 -9.46 -37.80
C HIS A 369 -4.11 -8.74 -36.60
N ALA A 370 -4.72 -8.77 -35.41
CA ALA A 370 -4.17 -8.13 -34.21
C ALA A 370 -3.06 -9.01 -33.56
N PRO A 371 -2.09 -8.38 -32.87
CA PRO A 371 -1.12 -9.11 -32.06
C PRO A 371 -1.81 -10.06 -31.07
N ALA A 372 -1.24 -11.24 -30.85
CA ALA A 372 -1.81 -12.29 -29.99
C ALA A 372 -2.11 -11.77 -28.56
N GLU A 373 -1.28 -10.89 -28.02
CA GLU A 373 -1.46 -10.28 -26.70
C GLU A 373 -2.74 -9.43 -26.64
N LEU A 374 -3.07 -8.66 -27.69
CA LEU A 374 -4.29 -7.85 -27.73
C LEU A 374 -5.54 -8.73 -27.90
N VAL A 375 -5.44 -9.82 -28.65
CA VAL A 375 -6.54 -10.79 -28.77
C VAL A 375 -6.79 -11.50 -27.45
N GLN A 376 -5.73 -11.87 -26.72
CA GLN A 376 -5.87 -12.46 -25.40
C GLN A 376 -6.48 -11.48 -24.38
N ALA A 377 -6.01 -10.24 -24.36
CA ALA A 377 -6.58 -9.19 -23.50
C ALA A 377 -8.09 -8.97 -23.76
N GLU A 378 -8.54 -9.02 -25.02
CA GLU A 378 -9.96 -8.91 -25.36
C GLU A 378 -10.78 -10.14 -24.91
N ARG A 379 -10.18 -11.35 -24.95
CA ARG A 379 -10.81 -12.58 -24.42
C ARG A 379 -10.96 -12.51 -22.90
N ASP A 380 -9.91 -12.08 -22.21
CA ASP A 380 -9.93 -11.91 -20.76
C ASP A 380 -10.99 -10.87 -20.34
N ALA A 381 -11.07 -9.75 -21.06
CA ALA A 381 -12.10 -8.72 -20.84
C ALA A 381 -13.53 -9.27 -21.07
N LEU A 382 -13.71 -10.13 -22.06
CA LEU A 382 -15.00 -10.78 -22.33
C LEU A 382 -15.41 -11.73 -21.18
N GLU A 383 -14.49 -12.52 -20.65
CA GLU A 383 -14.77 -13.40 -19.51
C GLU A 383 -15.10 -12.61 -18.24
N VAL A 384 -14.36 -11.56 -17.97
CA VAL A 384 -14.62 -10.63 -16.84
C VAL A 384 -16.03 -10.02 -16.95
N ALA A 385 -16.42 -9.55 -18.13
CA ALA A 385 -17.74 -8.98 -18.35
C ALA A 385 -18.87 -10.02 -18.16
N LYS A 386 -18.69 -11.25 -18.65
CA LYS A 386 -19.68 -12.34 -18.43
C LYS A 386 -19.81 -12.72 -16.96
N SER A 387 -18.70 -12.87 -16.24
CA SER A 387 -18.69 -13.14 -14.79
C SER A 387 -19.40 -12.02 -14.00
N LYS A 388 -19.20 -10.76 -14.39
CA LYS A 388 -19.83 -9.62 -13.75
C LYS A 388 -21.36 -9.60 -13.98
N ILE A 389 -21.81 -9.97 -15.17
CA ILE A 389 -23.25 -10.12 -15.45
C ILE A 389 -23.86 -11.18 -14.53
N GLU A 390 -23.25 -12.37 -14.44
CA GLU A 390 -23.74 -13.46 -13.60
C GLU A 390 -23.83 -13.04 -12.13
N LYS A 391 -22.82 -12.36 -11.63
CA LYS A 391 -22.75 -11.81 -10.28
C LYS A 391 -23.90 -10.81 -10.02
N LEU A 392 -24.10 -9.85 -10.92
CA LEU A 392 -25.15 -8.83 -10.80
C LEU A 392 -26.56 -9.42 -10.91
N GLU A 393 -26.76 -10.42 -11.78
CA GLU A 393 -28.01 -11.15 -11.86
C GLU A 393 -28.28 -11.98 -10.59
N GLY A 394 -27.22 -12.50 -9.95
CA GLY A 394 -27.29 -13.12 -8.63
C GLY A 394 -27.76 -12.12 -7.56
N TYR A 395 -27.22 -10.91 -7.56
CA TYR A 395 -27.66 -9.85 -6.65
C TYR A 395 -29.14 -9.50 -6.82
N LEU A 396 -29.58 -9.35 -8.07
CA LEU A 396 -31.01 -9.07 -8.36
C LEU A 396 -31.95 -10.17 -7.89
N ARG A 397 -31.53 -11.43 -7.91
CA ARG A 397 -32.35 -12.54 -7.39
C ARG A 397 -32.48 -12.55 -5.88
N ASN A 398 -31.51 -11.96 -5.17
CA ASN A 398 -31.47 -11.95 -3.70
C ASN A 398 -32.07 -10.67 -3.08
N LEU A 399 -32.36 -9.65 -3.89
CA LEU A 399 -33.08 -8.43 -3.48
C LEU A 399 -34.60 -8.65 -3.45
#